data_b8477c32727fb979550adbfc6cad0d46
#
_entry.id   b8477c32727fb979550adbfc6cad0d46
#
_cell.length_a   1.000
_cell.length_b   1.000
_cell.length_c   1.000
_cell.angle_alpha   90.00
_cell.angle_beta   90.00
_cell.angle_gamma   90.00
#
_symmetry.space_group_name_H-M   'P 1'
#
loop_
_entity.id
_entity.type
_entity.pdbx_description
1 polymer ?
#
loop_
_entity_poly.entity_id
_entity_poly.type
_entity_poly.pdbx_seq_one_letter_code
_entity_poly.pdbx_strand_id
1 'polypeptide(L)'
;DSIRDIIKIGDGVDAERRAAFDRDMSPDEIRQYGIKNRLPKAVIYKMLEKYHYLKFYKKCKKILDDGKVSDKEIDDLEMHEARRKSLAFTFGRFNPPTIGHEKLINKVASIRADDYRIYLSRSEDPKKNPLSARDKLAIMKQMFPRHARKIVINTTNMILDICTELHKQGITEIFMVVGSDRVREFETIINKYNNIKSRHGYYNFDNINVLSAGERDPDAEGATGMSA
;
A
#
# COMPACT_ATOMS: atom_id res chain seq x y z
N ASP A 1 -21.19 -0.81 8.00
CA ASP A 1 -22.27 -1.02 7.02
C ASP A 1 -22.36 -2.51 6.74
N SER A 2 -23.59 -3.07 6.83
CA SER A 2 -23.79 -4.49 6.58
C SER A 2 -23.65 -4.81 5.08
N ILE A 3 -23.38 -6.07 4.73
CA ILE A 3 -23.31 -6.54 3.32
C ILE A 3 -24.60 -6.14 2.57
N ARG A 4 -25.77 -6.19 3.25
CA ARG A 4 -27.06 -5.78 2.66
C ARG A 4 -27.10 -4.29 2.31
N ASP A 5 -26.49 -3.44 3.13
CA ASP A 5 -26.40 -2.00 2.87
C ASP A 5 -25.44 -1.70 1.71
N ILE A 6 -24.33 -2.43 1.63
CA ILE A 6 -23.37 -2.35 0.52
C ILE A 6 -24.05 -2.70 -0.82
N ILE A 7 -24.88 -3.74 -0.84
CA ILE A 7 -25.62 -4.15 -2.04
C ILE A 7 -26.63 -3.09 -2.46
N LYS A 8 -27.40 -2.52 -1.51
CA LYS A 8 -28.36 -1.43 -1.79
C LYS A 8 -27.68 -0.20 -2.37
N ILE A 9 -26.51 0.19 -1.81
CA ILE A 9 -25.70 1.31 -2.32
C ILE A 9 -25.20 0.99 -3.74
N GLY A 10 -24.75 -0.25 -3.99
CA GLY A 10 -24.29 -0.70 -5.30
C GLY A 10 -25.37 -0.67 -6.38
N ASP A 11 -26.60 -1.02 -6.05
CA ASP A 11 -27.77 -0.97 -6.96
C ASP A 11 -28.15 0.47 -7.35
N GLY A 12 -27.85 1.46 -6.50
CA GLY A 12 -28.03 2.91 -6.80
C GLY A 12 -26.93 3.56 -7.64
N VAL A 13 -25.88 2.83 -8.05
CA VAL A 13 -24.81 3.37 -8.87
C VAL A 13 -25.22 3.45 -10.34
N ASP A 14 -25.15 4.65 -10.95
CA ASP A 14 -25.53 4.96 -12.33
C ASP A 14 -25.14 3.88 -13.34
N ALA A 15 -26.09 3.52 -14.21
CA ALA A 15 -25.93 2.50 -15.25
C ALA A 15 -24.76 2.80 -16.21
N GLU A 16 -24.50 4.07 -16.53
CA GLU A 16 -23.35 4.47 -17.36
C GLU A 16 -22.00 4.22 -16.68
N ARG A 17 -21.93 4.41 -15.36
CA ARG A 17 -20.75 4.09 -14.57
C ARG A 17 -20.57 2.59 -14.38
N ARG A 18 -21.67 1.81 -14.38
CA ARG A 18 -21.62 0.34 -14.43
C ARG A 18 -21.01 -0.15 -15.72
N ALA A 19 -21.46 0.36 -16.88
CA ALA A 19 -20.97 -0.05 -18.19
C ALA A 19 -19.46 0.20 -18.36
N ALA A 20 -18.90 1.24 -17.75
CA ALA A 20 -17.47 1.50 -17.74
C ALA A 20 -16.67 0.49 -16.88
N PHE A 21 -17.29 -0.08 -15.84
CA PHE A 21 -16.68 -1.06 -14.94
C PHE A 21 -17.08 -2.52 -15.25
N ASP A 22 -18.12 -2.75 -16.06
CA ASP A 22 -18.57 -4.09 -16.48
C ASP A 22 -17.59 -4.80 -17.43
N ARG A 23 -16.55 -4.09 -17.88
CA ARG A 23 -15.47 -4.64 -18.71
C ARG A 23 -14.32 -5.21 -17.91
N ASP A 24 -14.49 -5.62 -16.67
CA ASP A 24 -13.41 -6.17 -15.84
C ASP A 24 -12.07 -5.42 -15.96
N MET A 25 -12.13 -4.08 -15.98
CA MET A 25 -10.92 -3.26 -16.05
C MET A 25 -10.04 -3.52 -14.82
N SER A 26 -8.80 -3.89 -15.05
CA SER A 26 -7.79 -3.98 -14.01
C SER A 26 -7.45 -2.60 -13.42
N PRO A 27 -6.88 -2.52 -12.22
CA PRO A 27 -6.40 -1.24 -11.67
C PRO A 27 -5.48 -0.48 -12.62
N ASP A 28 -4.67 -1.18 -13.42
CA ASP A 28 -3.76 -0.56 -14.39
C ASP A 28 -4.51 0.02 -15.57
N GLU A 29 -5.53 -0.66 -16.07
CA GLU A 29 -6.41 -0.14 -17.12
C GLU A 29 -7.17 1.10 -16.65
N ILE A 30 -7.62 1.15 -15.40
CA ILE A 30 -8.23 2.34 -14.79
C ILE A 30 -7.22 3.50 -14.75
N ARG A 31 -5.97 3.25 -14.37
CA ARG A 31 -4.90 4.26 -14.37
C ARG A 31 -4.63 4.77 -15.79
N GLN A 32 -4.46 3.86 -16.75
CA GLN A 32 -4.23 4.20 -18.17
C GLN A 32 -5.38 4.99 -18.77
N TYR A 33 -6.63 4.59 -18.48
CA TYR A 33 -7.83 5.31 -18.87
C TYR A 33 -7.81 6.74 -18.31
N GLY A 34 -7.50 6.90 -17.03
CA GLY A 34 -7.42 8.21 -16.38
C GLY A 34 -6.35 9.11 -17.00
N ILE A 35 -5.16 8.57 -17.30
CA ILE A 35 -4.07 9.29 -17.96
C ILE A 35 -4.47 9.68 -19.39
N LYS A 36 -4.99 8.73 -20.18
CA LYS A 36 -5.44 8.95 -21.57
C LYS A 36 -6.49 10.06 -21.67
N ASN A 37 -7.41 10.08 -20.71
CA ASN A 37 -8.50 11.08 -20.68
C ASN A 37 -8.14 12.33 -19.87
N ARG A 38 -6.87 12.51 -19.47
CA ARG A 38 -6.37 13.66 -18.70
C ARG A 38 -7.16 13.95 -17.41
N LEU A 39 -7.61 12.90 -16.75
CA LEU A 39 -8.35 13.03 -15.51
C LEU A 39 -7.44 13.50 -14.36
N PRO A 40 -7.92 14.36 -13.44
CA PRO A 40 -7.20 14.71 -12.24
C PRO A 40 -6.83 13.48 -11.43
N LYS A 41 -5.62 13.45 -10.84
CA LYS A 41 -5.14 12.32 -10.00
C LYS A 41 -6.15 11.91 -8.92
N ALA A 42 -6.80 12.89 -8.28
CA ALA A 42 -7.84 12.63 -7.27
C ALA A 42 -9.04 11.84 -7.81
N VAL A 43 -9.40 12.04 -9.09
CA VAL A 43 -10.48 11.30 -9.75
C VAL A 43 -10.05 9.86 -10.01
N ILE A 44 -8.82 9.65 -10.50
CA ILE A 44 -8.27 8.31 -10.72
C ILE A 44 -8.22 7.51 -9.40
N TYR A 45 -7.81 8.14 -8.29
CA TYR A 45 -7.83 7.49 -6.98
C TYR A 45 -9.24 7.09 -6.54
N LYS A 46 -10.23 7.98 -6.71
CA LYS A 46 -11.63 7.64 -6.42
C LYS A 46 -12.16 6.50 -7.31
N MET A 47 -11.71 6.42 -8.55
CA MET A 47 -12.08 5.31 -9.46
C MET A 47 -11.48 3.98 -8.97
N LEU A 48 -10.22 3.98 -8.53
CA LEU A 48 -9.56 2.80 -7.98
C LEU A 48 -10.20 2.33 -6.66
N GLU A 49 -10.50 3.26 -5.75
CA GLU A 49 -11.24 2.98 -4.51
C GLU A 49 -12.60 2.33 -4.84
N LYS A 50 -13.30 2.87 -5.83
CA LYS A 50 -14.59 2.36 -6.28
C LYS A 50 -14.50 0.99 -6.98
N TYR A 51 -13.38 0.72 -7.66
CA TYR A 51 -13.11 -0.60 -8.25
C TYR A 51 -13.05 -1.71 -7.19
N HIS A 52 -12.34 -1.49 -6.10
CA HIS A 52 -12.28 -2.45 -4.99
C HIS A 52 -13.66 -2.68 -4.37
N TYR A 53 -14.42 -1.61 -4.18
CA TYR A 53 -15.80 -1.68 -3.69
C TYR A 53 -16.69 -2.49 -4.63
N LEU A 54 -16.64 -2.25 -5.94
CA LEU A 54 -17.46 -2.96 -6.93
C LEU A 54 -17.08 -4.44 -7.07
N LYS A 55 -15.78 -4.78 -6.96
CA LYS A 55 -15.33 -6.17 -6.94
C LYS A 55 -15.92 -6.93 -5.75
N PHE A 56 -15.93 -6.31 -4.59
CA PHE A 56 -16.57 -6.86 -3.38
C PHE A 56 -18.08 -6.98 -3.54
N TYR A 57 -18.73 -5.93 -4.04
CA TYR A 57 -20.16 -5.91 -4.34
C TYR A 57 -20.57 -7.03 -5.31
N LYS A 58 -19.84 -7.21 -6.44
CA LYS A 58 -20.10 -8.30 -7.39
C LYS A 58 -20.01 -9.67 -6.72
N LYS A 59 -19.03 -9.86 -5.84
CA LYS A 59 -18.88 -11.11 -5.07
C LYS A 59 -20.06 -11.33 -4.13
N CYS A 60 -20.49 -10.33 -3.39
CA CYS A 60 -21.65 -10.40 -2.50
C CYS A 60 -22.96 -10.65 -3.27
N LYS A 61 -23.15 -9.95 -4.41
CA LYS A 61 -24.33 -10.12 -5.25
C LYS A 61 -24.42 -11.52 -5.85
N LYS A 62 -23.33 -12.05 -6.37
CA LYS A 62 -23.28 -13.43 -6.89
C LYS A 62 -23.67 -14.45 -5.82
N ILE A 63 -23.18 -14.25 -4.60
CA ILE A 63 -23.52 -15.09 -3.46
C ILE A 63 -25.03 -15.05 -3.19
N LEU A 64 -25.68 -13.87 -3.22
CA LEU A 64 -27.13 -13.73 -2.98
C LEU A 64 -28.00 -14.24 -4.13
N ASP A 65 -27.58 -14.01 -5.37
CA ASP A 65 -28.31 -14.42 -6.57
C ASP A 65 -28.33 -15.95 -6.73
N ASP A 66 -27.26 -16.65 -6.31
CA ASP A 66 -27.18 -18.11 -6.33
C ASP A 66 -28.12 -18.78 -5.29
N GLY A 67 -28.83 -18.01 -4.44
CA GLY A 67 -29.87 -18.46 -3.52
C GLY A 67 -29.42 -19.48 -2.46
N LYS A 68 -28.10 -19.68 -2.33
CA LYS A 68 -27.50 -20.71 -1.47
C LYS A 68 -26.74 -20.15 -0.29
N VAL A 69 -26.94 -18.86 0.01
CA VAL A 69 -26.17 -18.23 1.08
C VAL A 69 -26.84 -18.46 2.41
N SER A 70 -26.18 -19.21 3.24
CA SER A 70 -26.53 -19.32 4.66
C SER A 70 -26.13 -18.03 5.41
N ASP A 71 -26.86 -17.68 6.46
CA ASP A 71 -26.49 -16.58 7.35
C ASP A 71 -25.04 -16.71 7.84
N LYS A 72 -24.54 -17.94 7.98
CA LYS A 72 -23.14 -18.23 8.32
C LYS A 72 -22.14 -17.70 7.29
N GLU A 73 -22.42 -17.80 5.99
CA GLU A 73 -21.52 -17.29 4.94
C GLU A 73 -21.53 -15.76 4.90
N ILE A 74 -22.65 -15.14 5.26
CA ILE A 74 -22.76 -13.68 5.44
C ILE A 74 -21.92 -13.25 6.65
N ASP A 75 -22.07 -13.92 7.79
CA ASP A 75 -21.30 -13.68 9.00
C ASP A 75 -19.79 -13.88 8.77
N ASP A 76 -19.38 -14.91 8.02
CA ASP A 76 -17.99 -15.16 7.65
C ASP A 76 -17.44 -14.03 6.77
N LEU A 77 -18.21 -13.46 5.86
CA LEU A 77 -17.81 -12.31 5.04
C LEU A 77 -17.71 -11.02 5.86
N GLU A 78 -18.66 -10.78 6.77
CA GLU A 78 -18.62 -9.63 7.68
C GLU A 78 -17.45 -9.73 8.66
N MET A 79 -17.17 -10.93 9.17
CA MET A 79 -15.99 -11.18 10.00
C MET A 79 -14.67 -11.01 9.23
N HIS A 80 -14.65 -11.38 7.95
CA HIS A 80 -13.46 -11.17 7.11
C HIS A 80 -13.18 -9.69 6.88
N GLU A 81 -14.20 -8.88 6.64
CA GLU A 81 -14.11 -7.42 6.56
C GLU A 81 -13.65 -6.79 7.90
N ALA A 82 -14.24 -7.23 9.01
CA ALA A 82 -13.87 -6.77 10.35
C ALA A 82 -12.44 -7.17 10.76
N ARG A 83 -11.87 -8.20 10.13
CA ARG A 83 -10.48 -8.66 10.34
C ARG A 83 -9.46 -7.98 9.45
N ARG A 84 -9.89 -7.17 8.48
CA ARG A 84 -8.95 -6.42 7.64
C ARG A 84 -8.12 -5.49 8.49
N LYS A 85 -6.81 -5.71 8.45
CA LYS A 85 -5.82 -4.81 9.03
C LYS A 85 -4.96 -4.28 7.92
N SER A 86 -4.90 -2.97 7.82
CA SER A 86 -4.13 -2.27 6.81
C SER A 86 -2.90 -1.59 7.41
N LEU A 87 -1.80 -1.60 6.67
CA LEU A 87 -0.57 -0.92 7.08
C LEU A 87 0.04 -0.13 5.93
N ALA A 88 0.29 1.16 6.18
CA ALA A 88 1.12 1.98 5.30
C ALA A 88 2.59 1.91 5.73
N PHE A 89 3.52 1.78 4.79
CA PHE A 89 4.93 1.77 5.16
C PHE A 89 5.86 2.25 4.04
N THR A 90 7.06 2.58 4.44
CA THR A 90 8.20 2.73 3.53
C THR A 90 9.38 1.92 4.04
N PHE A 91 10.26 1.56 3.14
CA PHE A 91 11.50 0.85 3.44
C PHE A 91 12.66 1.51 2.67
N GLY A 92 13.71 1.91 3.40
CA GLY A 92 14.82 2.60 2.79
C GLY A 92 16.10 2.53 3.62
N ARG A 93 17.20 2.99 3.00
CA ARG A 93 18.52 3.05 3.65
C ARG A 93 18.62 4.20 4.64
N PHE A 94 18.08 5.38 4.30
CA PHE A 94 18.15 6.59 5.12
C PHE A 94 19.57 6.87 5.63
N ASN A 95 20.53 6.84 4.73
CA ASN A 95 21.95 6.91 5.10
C ASN A 95 22.73 7.86 4.18
N PRO A 96 22.87 9.14 4.57
CA PRO A 96 22.32 9.73 5.79
C PRO A 96 20.82 10.04 5.68
N PRO A 97 20.09 10.17 6.81
CA PRO A 97 18.78 10.80 6.81
C PRO A 97 18.89 12.26 6.35
N THR A 98 17.89 12.71 5.59
CA THR A 98 17.83 14.08 5.05
C THR A 98 16.45 14.68 5.20
N ILE A 99 16.33 15.99 5.08
CA ILE A 99 15.03 16.70 5.08
C ILE A 99 14.14 16.21 3.93
N GLY A 100 14.74 15.81 2.78
CA GLY A 100 13.99 15.24 1.66
C GLY A 100 13.19 13.97 2.01
N HIS A 101 13.61 13.23 3.03
CA HIS A 101 12.87 12.08 3.53
C HIS A 101 11.58 12.46 4.29
N GLU A 102 11.44 13.70 4.77
CA GLU A 102 10.24 14.17 5.44
C GLU A 102 9.01 14.06 4.52
N LYS A 103 9.15 14.42 3.25
CA LYS A 103 8.07 14.29 2.25
C LYS A 103 7.59 12.84 2.10
N LEU A 104 8.53 11.90 2.07
CA LEU A 104 8.23 10.46 2.02
C LEU A 104 7.51 9.99 3.29
N ILE A 105 8.02 10.37 4.46
CA ILE A 105 7.47 10.00 5.78
C ILE A 105 6.06 10.58 5.95
N ASN A 106 5.87 11.86 5.63
CA ASN A 106 4.57 12.52 5.69
C ASN A 106 3.57 11.88 4.73
N LYS A 107 4.03 11.45 3.53
CA LYS A 107 3.17 10.73 2.58
C LYS A 107 2.71 9.39 3.16
N VAL A 108 3.61 8.61 3.79
CA VAL A 108 3.24 7.36 4.47
C VAL A 108 2.21 7.63 5.57
N ALA A 109 2.46 8.62 6.42
CA ALA A 109 1.56 8.97 7.53
C ALA A 109 0.21 9.52 7.09
N SER A 110 0.09 10.06 5.86
CA SER A 110 -1.15 10.60 5.31
C SER A 110 -2.06 9.53 4.68
N ILE A 111 -1.58 8.31 4.53
CA ILE A 111 -2.38 7.22 3.97
C ILE A 111 -3.41 6.76 5.01
N ARG A 112 -4.65 6.61 4.56
CA ARG A 112 -5.72 6.09 5.41
C ARG A 112 -5.56 4.58 5.57
N ALA A 113 -4.76 4.20 6.56
CA ALA A 113 -4.53 2.83 6.99
C ALA A 113 -4.66 2.77 8.52
N ASP A 114 -4.81 1.57 9.09
CA ASP A 114 -4.96 1.38 10.54
C ASP A 114 -3.69 1.75 11.30
N ASP A 115 -2.53 1.54 10.66
CA ASP A 115 -1.24 1.92 11.21
C ASP A 115 -0.24 2.27 10.10
N TYR A 116 0.90 2.88 10.49
CA TYR A 116 2.00 3.10 9.54
C TYR A 116 3.36 2.84 10.19
N ARG A 117 4.37 2.50 9.36
CA ARG A 117 5.75 2.25 9.81
C ARG A 117 6.79 2.76 8.81
N ILE A 118 7.92 3.17 9.33
CA ILE A 118 9.10 3.57 8.56
C ILE A 118 10.21 2.56 8.89
N TYR A 119 10.52 1.67 7.93
CA TYR A 119 11.52 0.63 8.10
C TYR A 119 12.88 1.11 7.61
N LEU A 120 13.87 1.11 8.51
CA LEU A 120 15.26 1.39 8.19
C LEU A 120 15.98 0.10 7.82
N SER A 121 16.70 0.09 6.71
CA SER A 121 17.57 -1.04 6.35
C SER A 121 18.77 -1.12 7.29
N ARG A 122 19.28 -2.31 7.47
CA ARG A 122 20.54 -2.57 8.22
C ARG A 122 21.80 -2.43 7.37
N SER A 123 21.66 -2.05 6.10
CA SER A 123 22.81 -1.91 5.21
C SER A 123 23.79 -0.88 5.76
N GLU A 124 25.05 -1.29 5.88
CA GLU A 124 26.20 -0.48 6.27
C GLU A 124 27.29 -0.67 5.23
N ASP A 125 27.93 0.42 4.81
CA ASP A 125 29.06 0.43 3.90
C ASP A 125 29.88 1.68 4.19
N PRO A 126 31.18 1.57 4.52
CA PRO A 126 32.00 2.71 4.92
C PRO A 126 32.03 3.87 3.91
N LYS A 127 31.83 3.57 2.63
CA LYS A 127 31.86 4.59 1.56
C LYS A 127 30.48 5.13 1.20
N LYS A 128 29.46 4.25 1.17
CA LYS A 128 28.11 4.62 0.66
C LYS A 128 27.04 4.73 1.75
N ASN A 129 27.20 4.00 2.83
CA ASN A 129 26.21 3.92 3.94
C ASN A 129 26.95 3.92 5.29
N PRO A 130 27.62 5.02 5.69
CA PRO A 130 28.58 5.02 6.80
C PRO A 130 27.92 4.92 8.19
N LEU A 131 26.62 5.22 8.29
CA LEU A 131 25.93 5.18 9.59
C LEU A 131 25.47 3.79 9.95
N SER A 132 25.70 3.39 11.19
CA SER A 132 25.13 2.16 11.74
C SER A 132 23.61 2.21 11.79
N ALA A 133 22.95 1.05 11.83
CA ALA A 133 21.49 1.00 11.94
C ALA A 133 20.98 1.69 13.21
N ARG A 134 21.74 1.67 14.31
CA ARG A 134 21.41 2.36 15.57
C ARG A 134 21.51 3.87 15.43
N ASP A 135 22.59 4.35 14.81
CA ASP A 135 22.81 5.79 14.59
C ASP A 135 21.74 6.35 13.66
N LYS A 136 21.44 5.65 12.57
CA LYS A 136 20.31 6.00 11.69
C LYS A 136 19.01 6.13 12.46
N LEU A 137 18.69 5.16 13.31
CA LEU A 137 17.46 5.18 14.11
C LEU A 137 17.43 6.40 15.05
N ALA A 138 18.54 6.68 15.75
CA ALA A 138 18.63 7.80 16.67
C ALA A 138 18.44 9.13 15.92
N ILE A 139 19.16 9.34 14.83
CA ILE A 139 19.08 10.54 14.00
C ILE A 139 17.68 10.71 13.43
N MET A 140 17.08 9.65 12.85
CA MET A 140 15.75 9.70 12.29
C MET A 140 14.67 10.06 13.31
N LYS A 141 14.76 9.52 14.54
CA LYS A 141 13.82 9.86 15.62
C LYS A 141 13.97 11.30 16.08
N GLN A 142 15.20 11.81 16.08
CA GLN A 142 15.47 13.20 16.44
C GLN A 142 15.01 14.18 15.36
N MET A 143 15.25 13.87 14.09
CA MET A 143 14.81 14.67 12.95
C MET A 143 13.29 14.68 12.77
N PHE A 144 12.63 13.56 13.05
CA PHE A 144 11.19 13.37 12.82
C PHE A 144 10.46 12.95 14.10
N PRO A 145 10.42 13.80 15.14
CA PRO A 145 9.90 13.44 16.46
C PRO A 145 8.43 13.04 16.46
N ARG A 146 7.62 13.61 15.55
CA ARG A 146 6.21 13.22 15.38
C ARG A 146 6.03 11.76 14.95
N HIS A 147 7.02 11.19 14.26
CA HIS A 147 7.01 9.83 13.73
C HIS A 147 7.92 8.88 14.52
N ALA A 148 8.56 9.33 15.59
CA ALA A 148 9.60 8.58 16.31
C ALA A 148 9.17 7.16 16.74
N ARG A 149 7.90 6.99 17.13
CA ARG A 149 7.35 5.67 17.54
C ARG A 149 7.11 4.72 16.36
N LYS A 150 7.05 5.24 15.13
CA LYS A 150 6.78 4.49 13.90
C LYS A 150 8.04 4.15 13.11
N ILE A 151 9.18 4.72 13.51
CA ILE A 151 10.48 4.45 12.90
C ILE A 151 11.11 3.25 13.59
N VAL A 152 11.37 2.20 12.81
CA VAL A 152 11.89 0.91 13.30
C VAL A 152 13.03 0.41 12.39
N ILE A 153 13.97 -0.32 12.98
CA ILE A 153 14.99 -1.02 12.21
C ILE A 153 14.38 -2.32 11.69
N ASN A 154 14.49 -2.57 10.40
CA ASN A 154 14.11 -3.87 9.85
C ASN A 154 15.09 -4.97 10.29
N THR A 155 14.58 -6.17 10.48
CA THR A 155 15.40 -7.36 10.86
C THR A 155 16.26 -7.83 9.69
N THR A 156 15.83 -7.58 8.45
CA THR A 156 16.51 -7.99 7.22
C THR A 156 16.62 -6.82 6.24
N ASN A 157 17.34 -7.01 5.14
CA ASN A 157 17.46 -6.02 4.08
C ASN A 157 16.54 -6.31 2.88
N MET A 158 15.56 -7.22 3.04
CA MET A 158 14.68 -7.67 1.98
C MET A 158 13.25 -7.25 2.22
N ILE A 159 12.61 -6.69 1.19
CA ILE A 159 11.21 -6.28 1.25
C ILE A 159 10.26 -7.47 1.44
N LEU A 160 10.56 -8.62 0.86
CA LEU A 160 9.73 -9.82 0.97
C LEU A 160 9.68 -10.37 2.40
N ASP A 161 10.74 -10.19 3.17
CA ASP A 161 10.77 -10.56 4.57
C ASP A 161 9.87 -9.64 5.41
N ILE A 162 9.84 -8.32 5.07
CA ILE A 162 8.89 -7.38 5.67
C ILE A 162 7.46 -7.83 5.37
N CYS A 163 7.16 -8.16 4.12
CA CYS A 163 5.83 -8.64 3.73
C CYS A 163 5.43 -9.91 4.50
N THR A 164 6.36 -10.86 4.65
CA THR A 164 6.13 -12.09 5.43
C THR A 164 5.84 -11.77 6.91
N GLU A 165 6.59 -10.85 7.49
CA GLU A 165 6.40 -10.45 8.89
C GLU A 165 5.08 -9.71 9.10
N LEU A 166 4.71 -8.81 8.20
CA LEU A 166 3.43 -8.10 8.24
C LEU A 166 2.24 -9.08 8.14
N HIS A 167 2.33 -10.05 7.23
CA HIS A 167 1.30 -11.09 7.10
C HIS A 167 1.16 -11.93 8.37
N LYS A 168 2.28 -12.30 9.03
CA LYS A 168 2.25 -13.00 10.33
C LYS A 168 1.59 -12.16 11.43
N GLN A 169 1.67 -10.83 11.36
CA GLN A 169 0.99 -9.90 12.27
C GLN A 169 -0.51 -9.74 11.97
N GLY A 170 -1.02 -10.44 10.96
CA GLY A 170 -2.42 -10.39 10.56
C GLY A 170 -2.77 -9.19 9.69
N ILE A 171 -1.77 -8.51 9.10
CA ILE A 171 -2.01 -7.47 8.09
C ILE A 171 -2.49 -8.15 6.81
N THR A 172 -3.60 -7.67 6.26
CA THR A 172 -4.21 -8.20 5.03
C THR A 172 -4.12 -7.20 3.86
N GLU A 173 -3.88 -5.93 4.15
CA GLU A 173 -3.72 -4.89 3.14
C GLU A 173 -2.49 -4.04 3.41
N ILE A 174 -1.69 -3.78 2.38
CA ILE A 174 -0.48 -2.98 2.48
C ILE A 174 -0.47 -1.81 1.50
N PHE A 175 0.08 -0.68 1.99
CA PHE A 175 0.39 0.50 1.21
C PHE A 175 1.88 0.80 1.34
N MET A 176 2.66 0.45 0.34
CA MET A 176 4.08 0.78 0.31
C MET A 176 4.31 2.12 -0.41
N VAL A 177 5.00 3.05 0.22
CA VAL A 177 5.35 4.33 -0.39
C VAL A 177 6.84 4.35 -0.71
N VAL A 178 7.16 4.69 -1.95
CA VAL A 178 8.54 4.73 -2.48
C VAL A 178 8.74 5.93 -3.40
N GLY A 179 9.96 6.18 -3.84
CA GLY A 179 10.22 7.13 -4.92
C GLY A 179 9.54 6.69 -6.23
N SER A 180 9.19 7.66 -7.08
CA SER A 180 8.47 7.41 -8.34
C SER A 180 9.19 6.41 -9.25
N ASP A 181 10.53 6.45 -9.25
CA ASP A 181 11.43 5.60 -10.01
C ASP A 181 11.36 4.11 -9.62
N ARG A 182 10.88 3.80 -8.42
CA ARG A 182 10.89 2.44 -7.87
C ARG A 182 9.52 1.78 -7.73
N VAL A 183 8.45 2.50 -8.04
CA VAL A 183 7.07 1.99 -7.88
C VAL A 183 6.88 0.68 -8.63
N ARG A 184 7.23 0.64 -9.93
CA ARG A 184 7.08 -0.57 -10.76
C ARG A 184 7.87 -1.76 -10.26
N GLU A 185 9.11 -1.51 -9.81
CA GLU A 185 9.99 -2.58 -9.29
C GLU A 185 9.35 -3.25 -8.09
N PHE A 186 8.93 -2.47 -7.08
CA PHE A 186 8.33 -3.03 -5.86
C PHE A 186 6.94 -3.62 -6.12
N GLU A 187 6.12 -2.99 -6.94
CA GLU A 187 4.81 -3.53 -7.31
C GLU A 187 4.95 -4.91 -7.96
N THR A 188 5.88 -5.04 -8.91
CA THR A 188 6.14 -6.31 -9.60
C THR A 188 6.64 -7.38 -8.64
N ILE A 189 7.64 -7.08 -7.81
CA ILE A 189 8.24 -8.10 -6.95
C ILE A 189 7.30 -8.54 -5.84
N ILE A 190 6.56 -7.62 -5.21
CA ILE A 190 5.65 -7.96 -4.12
C ILE A 190 4.46 -8.77 -4.65
N ASN A 191 3.87 -8.38 -5.79
CA ASN A 191 2.77 -9.13 -6.40
C ASN A 191 3.21 -10.52 -6.89
N LYS A 192 4.42 -10.63 -7.45
CA LYS A 192 4.96 -11.90 -7.93
C LYS A 192 5.00 -12.99 -6.86
N TYR A 193 5.31 -12.62 -5.62
CA TYR A 193 5.43 -13.56 -4.51
C TYR A 193 4.19 -13.63 -3.61
N ASN A 194 3.14 -12.85 -3.90
CA ASN A 194 1.89 -12.92 -3.15
C ASN A 194 1.22 -14.28 -3.35
N ASN A 195 0.83 -14.93 -2.25
CA ASN A 195 0.27 -16.27 -2.23
C ASN A 195 1.25 -17.39 -2.72
N ILE A 196 2.56 -17.14 -2.66
CA ILE A 196 3.59 -18.11 -3.07
C ILE A 196 4.53 -18.39 -1.91
N LYS A 197 4.71 -19.67 -1.56
CA LYS A 197 5.74 -20.09 -0.62
C LYS A 197 7.12 -19.98 -1.27
N SER A 198 8.02 -19.22 -0.65
CA SER A 198 9.37 -18.99 -1.14
C SER A 198 10.40 -19.11 -0.02
N ARG A 199 11.69 -18.97 -0.37
CA ARG A 199 12.77 -18.89 0.64
C ARG A 199 12.62 -17.72 1.62
N HIS A 200 11.86 -16.67 1.23
CA HIS A 200 11.56 -15.50 2.07
C HIS A 200 10.33 -15.70 2.96
N GLY A 201 9.73 -16.88 2.92
CA GLY A 201 8.51 -17.21 3.64
C GLY A 201 7.27 -17.16 2.76
N TYR A 202 6.15 -16.88 3.39
CA TYR A 202 4.83 -16.82 2.77
C TYR A 202 4.07 -15.59 3.24
N TYR A 203 3.43 -14.92 2.32
CA TYR A 203 2.42 -13.91 2.60
C TYR A 203 1.30 -13.97 1.56
N ASN A 204 0.12 -13.54 1.95
CA ASN A 204 -1.07 -13.45 1.10
C ASN A 204 -1.86 -12.23 1.52
N PHE A 205 -1.62 -11.10 0.84
CA PHE A 205 -2.39 -9.89 1.05
C PHE A 205 -3.58 -9.83 0.12
N ASP A 206 -4.71 -9.35 0.62
CA ASP A 206 -5.91 -9.08 -0.16
C ASP A 206 -5.66 -7.92 -1.15
N ASN A 207 -4.94 -6.89 -0.68
CA ASN A 207 -4.59 -5.72 -1.47
C ASN A 207 -3.12 -5.32 -1.27
N ILE A 208 -2.46 -5.04 -2.38
CA ILE A 208 -1.09 -4.53 -2.44
C ILE A 208 -1.09 -3.24 -3.24
N ASN A 209 -0.76 -2.14 -2.57
CA ASN A 209 -0.72 -0.81 -3.18
C ASN A 209 0.70 -0.26 -3.06
N VAL A 210 1.37 0.00 -4.18
CA VAL A 210 2.66 0.68 -4.20
C VAL A 210 2.48 2.08 -4.74
N LEU A 211 2.77 3.08 -3.91
CA LEU A 211 2.46 4.48 -4.15
C LEU A 211 3.73 5.31 -4.27
N SER A 212 3.69 6.32 -5.15
CA SER A 212 4.78 7.28 -5.26
C SER A 212 4.70 8.35 -4.17
N ALA A 213 5.85 8.67 -3.56
CA ALA A 213 6.00 9.85 -2.72
C ALA A 213 6.06 11.18 -3.52
N GLY A 214 6.09 11.08 -4.84
CA GLY A 214 6.31 12.16 -5.79
C GLY A 214 7.65 12.00 -6.51
N GLU A 215 7.87 12.82 -7.51
CA GLU A 215 9.13 12.85 -8.24
C GLU A 215 10.25 13.41 -7.34
N ARG A 216 11.42 12.82 -7.48
CA ARG A 216 12.65 13.45 -7.00
C ARG A 216 12.97 14.58 -7.97
N ASP A 217 13.35 15.70 -7.46
CA ASP A 217 13.98 16.73 -8.24
C ASP A 217 15.48 16.46 -8.24
N PRO A 218 16.04 15.85 -9.29
CA PRO A 218 17.48 15.56 -9.35
C PRO A 218 18.33 16.83 -9.46
N ASP A 219 17.73 17.93 -9.88
CA ASP A 219 18.38 19.23 -10.05
C ASP A 219 18.19 20.15 -8.82
N ALA A 220 17.45 19.69 -7.81
CA ALA A 220 17.31 20.44 -6.56
C ALA A 220 18.65 20.51 -5.83
N GLU A 221 19.14 21.71 -5.65
CA GLU A 221 20.35 21.95 -4.86
C GLU A 221 20.16 21.55 -3.39
N GLY A 222 21.15 20.84 -2.83
CA GLY A 222 21.17 20.47 -1.42
C GLY A 222 20.42 19.20 -1.06
N ALA A 223 19.87 19.16 0.15
CA ALA A 223 19.31 17.94 0.77
C ALA A 223 18.05 17.39 0.10
N THR A 224 17.33 18.17 -0.72
CA THR A 224 16.12 17.76 -1.41
C THR A 224 16.35 16.82 -2.58
N GLY A 225 17.53 16.87 -3.21
CA GLY A 225 17.93 15.98 -4.32
C GLY A 225 18.56 14.65 -3.87
N MET A 226 18.82 14.46 -2.58
CA MET A 226 19.51 13.26 -2.08
C MET A 226 18.60 12.03 -2.02
N SER A 227 19.11 10.94 -2.57
CA SER A 227 18.42 9.64 -2.60
C SER A 227 18.44 8.95 -1.23
N ALA A 228 17.31 8.31 -0.89
CA ALA A 228 17.24 7.36 0.22
C ALA A 228 17.97 6.04 -0.12
#